data_e7d32935d3ff1191c586dcc72f004d55
#
_entry.id   e7d32935d3ff1191c586dcc72f004d55
#
_cell.length_a   1.000
_cell.length_b   1.000
_cell.length_c   1.000
_cell.angle_alpha   90.00
_cell.angle_beta   90.00
_cell.angle_gamma   90.00
#
_symmetry.space_group_name_H-M   'P 1'
#
loop_
_entity.id
_entity.type
_entity.pdbx_description
1 polymer ?
#
loop_
_entity_poly.entity_id
_entity_poly.type
_entity_poly.pdbx_seq_one_letter_code
_entity_poly.pdbx_strand_id
1 'polypeptide(L)'
;MDDLFAGSSDAPERARLEAQWLTITRHTLPALAKTKGWPVCADHCFMRILLDAVYGERWDGFVRGRPAYKHVDRERLAAAVALGERVAAGEADLWALNAQSLAWRGG
;
A
#
# COMPACT_ATOMS: atom_id res chain seq x y z
N MET A 1 -21.60 19.96 18.66
CA MET A 1 -22.08 18.64 18.25
C MET A 1 -21.41 18.19 16.98
N ASP A 2 -21.50 19.00 15.96
CA ASP A 2 -20.96 18.64 14.64
C ASP A 2 -19.47 18.39 14.67
N ASP A 3 -18.75 19.16 15.46
CA ASP A 3 -17.30 19.02 15.54
C ASP A 3 -16.90 17.64 16.09
N LEU A 4 -17.69 17.15 17.05
CA LEU A 4 -17.44 15.82 17.59
C LEU A 4 -17.68 14.75 16.55
N PHE A 5 -18.71 14.91 15.75
CA PHE A 5 -19.01 13.95 14.70
C PHE A 5 -17.99 14.00 13.58
N ALA A 6 -17.54 15.19 13.23
CA ALA A 6 -16.51 15.33 12.20
C ALA A 6 -15.22 14.63 12.62
N GLY A 7 -14.80 14.82 13.86
CA GLY A 7 -13.61 14.14 14.36
C GLY A 7 -13.78 12.64 14.43
N SER A 8 -14.97 12.18 14.77
CA SER A 8 -15.28 10.75 14.83
C SER A 8 -15.35 10.11 13.47
N SER A 9 -15.76 10.88 12.44
CA SER A 9 -15.87 10.35 11.07
C SER A 9 -14.54 9.91 10.51
N ASP A 10 -13.48 10.66 10.80
CA ASP A 10 -12.15 10.36 10.26
C ASP A 10 -11.62 9.04 10.81
N ALA A 11 -11.85 8.75 12.08
CA ALA A 11 -11.34 7.54 12.71
C ALA A 11 -11.90 6.25 12.09
N PRO A 12 -13.22 6.11 11.87
CA PRO A 12 -13.76 4.93 11.19
C PRO A 12 -13.28 4.79 9.75
N GLU A 13 -13.15 5.89 9.02
CA GLU A 13 -12.62 5.85 7.66
C GLU A 13 -11.18 5.40 7.64
N ARG A 14 -10.38 5.92 8.57
CA ARG A 14 -8.97 5.54 8.66
C ARG A 14 -8.84 4.06 9.01
N ALA A 15 -9.63 3.56 9.94
CA ALA A 15 -9.60 2.16 10.33
C ALA A 15 -9.96 1.26 9.15
N ARG A 16 -10.97 1.66 8.37
CA ARG A 16 -11.38 0.90 7.19
C ARG A 16 -10.27 0.87 6.15
N LEU A 17 -9.64 2.00 5.92
CA LEU A 17 -8.55 2.11 4.97
C LEU A 17 -7.36 1.25 5.37
N GLU A 18 -7.01 1.25 6.65
CA GLU A 18 -5.94 0.40 7.17
C GLU A 18 -6.29 -1.08 7.02
N ALA A 19 -7.53 -1.44 7.27
CA ALA A 19 -7.99 -2.82 7.09
C ALA A 19 -7.91 -3.25 5.63
N GLN A 20 -8.29 -2.37 4.71
CA GLN A 20 -8.18 -2.64 3.27
C GLN A 20 -6.72 -2.83 2.89
N TRP A 21 -5.84 -1.98 3.39
CA TRP A 21 -4.40 -2.09 3.15
C TRP A 21 -3.86 -3.45 3.58
N LEU A 22 -4.22 -3.86 4.80
CA LEU A 22 -3.75 -5.15 5.31
C LEU A 22 -4.30 -6.33 4.52
N THR A 23 -5.56 -6.26 4.11
CA THR A 23 -6.16 -7.31 3.29
C THR A 23 -5.43 -7.44 1.96
N ILE A 24 -5.18 -6.31 1.30
CA ILE A 24 -4.51 -6.32 -0.01
C ILE A 24 -3.08 -6.85 0.11
N THR A 25 -2.33 -6.36 1.08
CA THR A 25 -0.90 -6.70 1.17
C THR A 25 -0.65 -8.07 1.77
N ARG A 26 -1.51 -8.53 2.67
CA ARG A 26 -1.30 -9.80 3.38
C ARG A 26 -2.04 -10.98 2.76
N HIS A 27 -3.12 -10.72 2.04
CA HIS A 27 -3.98 -11.79 1.53
C HIS A 27 -4.17 -11.74 0.03
N THR A 28 -4.68 -10.64 -0.50
CA THR A 28 -5.07 -10.56 -1.91
C THR A 28 -3.88 -10.71 -2.84
N LEU A 29 -2.86 -9.88 -2.68
CA LEU A 29 -1.71 -9.90 -3.58
C LEU A 29 -0.83 -11.14 -3.39
N PRO A 30 -0.55 -11.59 -2.16
CA PRO A 30 0.19 -12.84 -2.00
C PRO A 30 -0.49 -14.06 -2.64
N ALA A 31 -1.82 -14.14 -2.55
CA ALA A 31 -2.57 -15.23 -3.19
C ALA A 31 -2.44 -15.17 -4.70
N LEU A 32 -2.55 -13.98 -5.29
CA LEU A 32 -2.41 -13.80 -6.72
C LEU A 32 -0.99 -14.07 -7.20
N ALA A 33 0.01 -13.77 -6.38
CA ALA A 33 1.40 -13.99 -6.75
C ALA A 33 1.68 -15.43 -7.14
N LYS A 34 1.02 -16.37 -6.46
CA LYS A 34 1.19 -17.80 -6.73
C LYS A 34 0.70 -18.19 -8.11
N THR A 35 -0.42 -17.62 -8.55
CA THR A 35 -0.99 -17.98 -9.85
C THR A 35 -0.40 -17.13 -10.97
N LYS A 36 0.03 -15.92 -10.68
CA LYS A 36 0.54 -15.01 -11.70
C LYS A 36 2.05 -15.13 -11.91
N GLY A 37 2.75 -15.85 -11.04
CA GLY A 37 4.18 -16.01 -11.17
C GLY A 37 4.95 -14.71 -10.94
N TRP A 38 4.46 -13.85 -10.06
CA TRP A 38 5.12 -12.58 -9.78
C TRP A 38 6.48 -12.78 -9.13
N PRO A 39 7.40 -11.80 -9.27
CA PRO A 39 8.75 -11.92 -8.71
C PRO A 39 8.80 -11.84 -7.19
N VAL A 40 7.70 -11.45 -6.55
CA VAL A 40 7.57 -11.32 -5.11
C VAL A 40 6.27 -11.99 -4.66
N CYS A 41 6.25 -12.45 -3.40
CA CYS A 41 5.06 -13.12 -2.86
C CYS A 41 4.80 -12.78 -1.40
N ALA A 42 5.70 -12.09 -0.73
CA ALA A 42 5.58 -11.77 0.69
C ALA A 42 4.89 -10.43 0.90
N ASP A 43 4.15 -10.31 2.00
CA ASP A 43 3.41 -9.09 2.34
C ASP A 43 4.29 -7.86 2.38
N HIS A 44 5.48 -7.95 2.98
CA HIS A 44 6.38 -6.81 3.07
C HIS A 44 6.88 -6.34 1.70
N CYS A 45 6.95 -7.24 0.72
CA CYS A 45 7.32 -6.85 -0.65
C CYS A 45 6.23 -6.01 -1.29
N PHE A 46 4.97 -6.40 -1.11
CA PHE A 46 3.86 -5.62 -1.66
C PHE A 46 3.72 -4.27 -0.97
N MET A 47 3.94 -4.22 0.35
CA MET A 47 3.95 -2.97 1.08
C MET A 47 4.99 -2.01 0.52
N ARG A 48 6.21 -2.50 0.31
CA ARG A 48 7.30 -1.72 -0.27
C ARG A 48 6.94 -1.20 -1.65
N ILE A 49 6.47 -2.08 -2.52
CA ILE A 49 6.18 -1.74 -3.91
C ILE A 49 5.12 -0.65 -3.99
N LEU A 50 4.02 -0.82 -3.26
CA LEU A 50 2.91 0.12 -3.32
C LEU A 50 3.25 1.46 -2.67
N LEU A 51 3.93 1.44 -1.54
CA LEU A 51 4.33 2.68 -0.87
C LEU A 51 5.37 3.44 -1.68
N ASP A 52 6.38 2.75 -2.22
CA ASP A 52 7.37 3.41 -3.07
C ASP A 52 6.69 4.09 -4.27
N ALA A 53 5.71 3.40 -4.88
CA ALA A 53 5.01 3.95 -6.03
C ALA A 53 4.27 5.24 -5.71
N VAL A 54 3.57 5.30 -4.57
CA VAL A 54 2.79 6.49 -4.23
C VAL A 54 3.63 7.64 -3.69
N TYR A 55 4.81 7.35 -3.16
CA TYR A 55 5.74 8.39 -2.76
C TYR A 55 6.64 8.85 -3.93
N GLY A 56 6.74 8.04 -4.98
CA GLY A 56 7.60 8.35 -6.13
C GLY A 56 9.07 8.15 -5.84
N GLU A 57 9.40 7.48 -4.74
CA GLU A 57 10.75 7.08 -4.35
C GLU A 57 10.63 6.19 -3.11
N ARG A 58 11.73 5.85 -2.47
CA ARG A 58 11.70 5.03 -1.26
C ARG A 58 10.80 5.66 -0.21
N TRP A 59 9.81 4.89 0.25
CA TRP A 59 8.84 5.39 1.24
C TRP A 59 9.48 5.66 2.60
N ASP A 60 10.52 4.91 2.95
CA ASP A 60 11.11 4.96 4.29
C ASP A 60 11.90 6.25 4.54
N GLY A 61 12.09 7.07 3.52
CA GLY A 61 12.59 8.42 3.70
C GLY A 61 11.56 9.40 4.22
N PHE A 62 10.28 9.05 4.13
CA PHE A 62 9.17 9.94 4.49
C PHE A 62 8.39 9.48 5.71
N VAL A 63 8.35 8.18 5.97
CA VAL A 63 7.51 7.60 7.01
C VAL A 63 8.38 7.10 8.15
N ARG A 64 8.07 7.56 9.36
CA ARG A 64 8.76 7.14 10.56
C ARG A 64 7.76 6.52 11.53
N GLY A 65 8.15 5.43 12.17
CA GLY A 65 7.30 4.73 13.10
C GLY A 65 6.89 3.36 12.59
N ARG A 66 6.40 2.52 13.49
CA ARG A 66 6.01 1.15 13.19
C ARG A 66 4.67 0.83 13.83
N PRO A 67 3.84 0.05 13.14
CA PRO A 67 4.02 -0.36 11.73
C PRO A 67 3.87 0.83 10.80
N ALA A 68 4.55 0.79 9.68
CA ALA A 68 4.65 1.92 8.75
C ALA A 68 3.28 2.43 8.31
N TYR A 69 2.35 1.53 7.97
CA TYR A 69 1.07 1.94 7.42
C TYR A 69 0.25 2.83 8.35
N LYS A 70 0.48 2.74 9.65
CA LYS A 70 -0.21 3.59 10.61
C LYS A 70 0.28 5.03 10.60
N HIS A 71 1.45 5.26 9.99
CA HIS A 71 2.10 6.56 9.95
C HIS A 71 2.13 7.17 8.55
N VAL A 72 1.54 6.49 7.57
CA VAL A 72 1.36 7.03 6.22
C VAL A 72 0.17 7.97 6.25
N ASP A 73 0.28 9.13 5.61
CA ASP A 73 -0.84 10.07 5.55
C ASP A 73 -2.02 9.44 4.79
N ARG A 74 -3.22 9.93 5.09
CA ARG A 74 -4.45 9.35 4.56
C ARG A 74 -4.48 9.32 3.03
N GLU A 75 -4.05 10.40 2.39
CA GLU A 75 -4.11 10.47 0.93
C GLU A 75 -3.21 9.44 0.27
N ARG A 76 -1.99 9.28 0.79
CA ARG A 76 -1.07 8.31 0.22
C ARG A 76 -1.48 6.87 0.54
N LEU A 77 -2.04 6.65 1.73
CA LEU A 77 -2.53 5.32 2.05
C LEU A 77 -3.71 4.94 1.15
N ALA A 78 -4.64 5.89 0.92
CA ALA A 78 -5.75 5.66 0.01
C ALA A 78 -5.27 5.39 -1.42
N ALA A 79 -4.27 6.13 -1.87
CA ALA A 79 -3.69 5.91 -3.20
C ALA A 79 -3.00 4.55 -3.29
N ALA A 80 -2.33 4.13 -2.24
CA ALA A 80 -1.66 2.84 -2.21
C ALA A 80 -2.66 1.69 -2.23
N VAL A 81 -3.76 1.81 -1.48
CA VAL A 81 -4.85 0.82 -1.51
C VAL A 81 -5.45 0.75 -2.92
N ALA A 82 -5.74 1.90 -3.52
CA ALA A 82 -6.31 1.95 -4.86
C ALA A 82 -5.36 1.31 -5.89
N LEU A 83 -4.07 1.59 -5.77
CA LEU A 83 -3.08 0.98 -6.67
C LEU A 83 -3.03 -0.54 -6.48
N GLY A 84 -3.07 -1.00 -5.23
CA GLY A 84 -3.11 -2.43 -4.94
C GLY A 84 -4.32 -3.12 -5.55
N GLU A 85 -5.47 -2.45 -5.51
CA GLU A 85 -6.69 -2.97 -6.13
C GLU A 85 -6.56 -3.03 -7.65
N ARG A 86 -5.91 -2.05 -8.26
CA ARG A 86 -5.66 -2.05 -9.70
C ARG A 86 -4.70 -3.17 -10.08
N VAL A 87 -3.69 -3.43 -9.27
CA VAL A 87 -2.78 -4.56 -9.50
C VAL A 87 -3.57 -5.87 -9.44
N ALA A 88 -4.43 -6.02 -8.43
CA ALA A 88 -5.25 -7.23 -8.27
C ALA A 88 -6.19 -7.43 -9.45
N ALA A 89 -6.71 -6.34 -10.01
CA ALA A 89 -7.62 -6.39 -11.17
C ALA A 89 -6.90 -6.56 -12.51
N GLY A 90 -5.57 -6.56 -12.51
CA GLY A 90 -4.80 -6.68 -13.74
C GLY A 90 -4.68 -5.37 -14.52
N GLU A 91 -5.02 -4.24 -13.88
CA GLU A 91 -4.98 -2.92 -14.51
C GLU A 91 -3.66 -2.18 -14.29
N ALA A 92 -2.81 -2.70 -13.42
CA ALA A 92 -1.49 -2.15 -13.17
C ALA A 92 -0.46 -3.27 -13.18
N ASP A 93 0.70 -3.00 -13.72
CA ASP A 93 1.74 -4.00 -13.94
C ASP A 93 2.63 -4.14 -12.69
N LEU A 94 2.46 -5.22 -11.96
CA LEU A 94 3.24 -5.49 -10.75
C LEU A 94 4.74 -5.60 -11.06
N TRP A 95 5.08 -6.20 -12.19
CA TRP A 95 6.49 -6.35 -12.59
C TRP A 95 7.16 -4.98 -12.74
N ALA A 96 6.50 -4.06 -13.42
CA ALA A 96 7.02 -2.71 -13.63
C ALA A 96 7.13 -1.94 -12.32
N LEU A 97 6.11 -2.07 -11.45
CA LEU A 97 6.13 -1.40 -10.15
C LEU A 97 7.26 -1.93 -9.27
N ASN A 98 7.48 -3.24 -9.29
CA ASN A 98 8.57 -3.84 -8.53
C ASN A 98 9.93 -3.38 -9.06
N ALA A 99 10.11 -3.38 -10.36
CA ALA A 99 11.36 -2.94 -10.99
C ALA A 99 11.67 -1.49 -10.64
N GLN A 100 10.65 -0.63 -10.66
CA GLN A 100 10.83 0.77 -10.31
C GLN A 100 11.21 0.94 -8.84
N SER A 101 10.54 0.21 -7.95
CA SER A 101 10.85 0.23 -6.53
C SER A 101 12.30 -0.17 -6.27
N LEU A 102 12.75 -1.25 -6.90
CA LEU A 102 14.11 -1.72 -6.75
C LEU A 102 15.12 -0.71 -7.30
N ALA A 103 14.80 -0.06 -8.41
CA ALA A 103 15.67 0.96 -8.99
C ALA A 103 15.89 2.13 -8.03
N TRP A 104 14.84 2.57 -7.36
CA TRP A 104 14.97 3.63 -6.35
C TRP A 104 15.81 3.20 -5.16
N ARG A 105 15.93 1.92 -4.92
CA ARG A 105 16.70 1.35 -3.79
C ARG A 105 18.11 0.94 -4.19
N GLY A 106 18.51 1.28 -5.41
CA GLY A 106 19.85 0.99 -5.88
C GLY A 106 20.04 -0.43 -6.38
N GLY A 107 18.96 -1.11 -6.53
CA GLY A 107 19.03 -2.50 -6.99
C GLY A 107 18.15 -2.73 -8.16
#